data_6ebb5ce709c47f6c77448e0188223557
#
_entry.id   6ebb5ce709c47f6c77448e0188223557
#
_cell.length_a   1.000
_cell.length_b   1.000
_cell.length_c   1.000
_cell.angle_alpha   90.00
_cell.angle_beta   90.00
_cell.angle_gamma   90.00
#
_symmetry.space_group_name_H-M   'P 1'
#
loop_
_entity.id
_entity.type
_entity.pdbx_description
1 polymer ?
#
loop_
_entity_poly.entity_id
_entity_poly.type
_entity_poly.pdbx_seq_one_letter_code
_entity_poly.pdbx_strand_id
1 'polypeptide(L)'
;MRAFAGKIIKRLKTAPVSLGEVESRLDDIKINQGRILGAMNRAKTTTDLKEYEFKVFSQWGEDGIIQRLVDCVDIKNRTFIEFGVESFFESNCRYLMMNNNWAGFVIDGAPEKLDRLKQSHFYWKYQLEALPGFITRENINALLAKSGFEHDLGLLSVDIDGVDYFVLEAIADYRPRILVLEYNAVFGPTRKITVPYDAAFYRTSKHHSNLYFGASLGALTLLAARRGYSLVGTNTAGCNAFYVRNDLVNDKLQVLAAEAAYTASTAREGRDREGRLTMIGGKKRLEVIQGMPVLNVESGELESL
;
A
#
# COMPACT_ATOMS: atom_id res chain seq x y z
N MET A 1 38.47 42.37 28.25
CA MET A 1 38.50 41.53 27.01
C MET A 1 38.07 40.07 27.24
N ARG A 2 38.46 39.36 28.34
CA ARG A 2 38.06 37.96 28.56
C ARG A 2 36.54 37.72 28.79
N ALA A 3 35.81 38.66 29.36
CA ALA A 3 34.37 38.54 29.61
C ALA A 3 33.50 38.67 28.35
N PHE A 4 34.00 39.35 27.30
CA PHE A 4 33.30 39.55 26.04
C PHE A 4 33.43 38.32 25.13
N ALA A 5 34.58 37.64 25.14
CA ALA A 5 34.81 36.41 24.39
C ALA A 5 33.92 35.24 24.91
N GLY A 6 33.71 35.16 26.24
CA GLY A 6 32.86 34.14 26.85
C GLY A 6 31.34 34.27 26.49
N LYS A 7 30.85 35.49 26.22
CA LYS A 7 29.47 35.72 25.77
C LYS A 7 29.29 35.40 24.29
N ILE A 8 30.27 35.53 23.45
CA ILE A 8 30.20 35.19 22.03
C ILE A 8 30.22 33.66 21.83
N ILE A 9 31.05 32.94 22.59
CA ILE A 9 31.14 31.48 22.54
C ILE A 9 29.85 30.83 23.06
N LYS A 10 29.12 31.44 23.98
CA LYS A 10 27.82 30.97 24.47
C LYS A 10 26.67 31.17 23.46
N ARG A 11 26.80 32.08 22.49
CA ARG A 11 25.83 32.30 21.41
C ARG A 11 26.03 31.41 20.19
N LEU A 12 27.15 30.70 20.07
CA LEU A 12 27.47 29.74 19.01
C LEU A 12 27.16 28.28 19.40
N LYS A 13 26.58 28.02 20.56
CA LYS A 13 25.86 26.77 20.78
C LYS A 13 24.52 26.89 20.06
N THR A 14 24.52 26.69 18.72
CA THR A 14 23.34 26.32 17.98
C THR A 14 22.67 25.20 18.76
N ALA A 15 21.43 25.40 19.17
CA ALA A 15 20.67 24.31 19.78
C ALA A 15 20.78 23.11 18.84
N PRO A 16 21.11 21.91 19.33
CA PRO A 16 21.22 20.76 18.45
C PRO A 16 19.91 20.63 17.67
N VAL A 17 20.01 20.57 16.34
CA VAL A 17 18.86 20.37 15.48
C VAL A 17 18.21 19.07 15.92
N SER A 18 16.92 19.10 16.27
CA SER A 18 16.22 17.90 16.71
C SER A 18 16.05 16.93 15.54
N LEU A 19 15.99 15.64 15.82
CA LEU A 19 15.75 14.62 14.80
C LEU A 19 14.45 14.93 14.02
N GLY A 20 13.39 15.35 14.71
CA GLY A 20 12.11 15.72 14.08
C GLY A 20 12.22 16.93 13.13
N GLU A 21 13.13 17.90 13.42
CA GLU A 21 13.37 19.00 12.47
C GLU A 21 14.12 18.52 11.22
N VAL A 22 15.05 17.56 11.36
CA VAL A 22 15.74 16.96 10.22
C VAL A 22 14.76 16.17 9.37
N GLU A 23 13.95 15.32 9.99
CA GLU A 23 12.90 14.55 9.31
C GLU A 23 11.91 15.46 8.57
N SER A 24 11.44 16.53 9.21
CA SER A 24 10.54 17.49 8.57
C SER A 24 11.15 18.14 7.33
N ARG A 25 12.43 18.56 7.39
CA ARG A 25 13.13 19.13 6.24
C ARG A 25 13.36 18.12 5.12
N LEU A 26 13.66 16.85 5.48
CA LEU A 26 13.78 15.78 4.50
C LEU A 26 12.46 15.48 3.80
N ASP A 27 11.35 15.47 4.54
CA ASP A 27 10.01 15.30 3.95
C ASP A 27 9.67 16.45 3.00
N ASP A 28 9.98 17.70 3.35
CA ASP A 28 9.79 18.86 2.46
C ASP A 28 10.59 18.71 1.15
N ILE A 29 11.84 18.24 1.23
CA ILE A 29 12.67 17.97 0.04
C ILE A 29 12.05 16.86 -0.81
N LYS A 30 11.65 15.73 -0.20
CA LYS A 30 11.02 14.60 -0.89
C LYS A 30 9.72 15.02 -1.57
N ILE A 31 8.87 15.79 -0.89
CA ILE A 31 7.61 16.30 -1.46
C ILE A 31 7.89 17.20 -2.67
N ASN A 32 8.86 18.11 -2.58
CA ASN A 32 9.23 18.97 -3.69
C ASN A 32 9.80 18.17 -4.87
N GLN A 33 10.59 17.13 -4.60
CA GLN A 33 11.03 16.17 -5.63
C GLN A 33 9.83 15.47 -6.28
N GLY A 34 8.88 14.96 -5.50
CA GLY A 34 7.65 14.35 -5.99
C GLY A 34 6.81 15.29 -6.85
N ARG A 35 6.72 16.57 -6.48
CA ARG A 35 6.05 17.62 -7.30
C ARG A 35 6.70 17.80 -8.65
N ILE A 36 8.03 17.83 -8.71
CA ILE A 36 8.79 17.94 -9.97
C ILE A 36 8.52 16.71 -10.84
N LEU A 37 8.67 15.50 -10.28
CA LEU A 37 8.43 14.25 -11.00
C LEU A 37 6.97 14.13 -11.47
N GLY A 38 6.01 14.51 -10.64
CA GLY A 38 4.59 14.57 -11.01
C GLY A 38 4.31 15.55 -12.14
N ALA A 39 4.99 16.71 -12.14
CA ALA A 39 4.87 17.68 -13.24
C ALA A 39 5.44 17.11 -14.56
N MET A 40 6.58 16.39 -14.50
CA MET A 40 7.15 15.69 -15.67
C MET A 40 6.21 14.58 -16.15
N ASN A 41 5.61 13.83 -15.24
CA ASN A 41 4.68 12.76 -15.56
C ASN A 41 3.40 13.26 -16.26
N ARG A 42 2.91 14.44 -15.92
CA ARG A 42 1.73 15.02 -16.60
C ARG A 42 1.94 15.28 -18.10
N ALA A 43 3.18 15.42 -18.55
CA ALA A 43 3.50 15.56 -19.98
C ALA A 43 3.50 14.24 -20.75
N LYS A 44 3.46 13.09 -20.06
CA LYS A 44 3.44 11.76 -20.67
C LYS A 44 2.04 11.42 -21.18
N THR A 45 1.99 10.71 -22.31
CA THR A 45 0.75 10.26 -22.97
C THR A 45 0.56 8.75 -22.92
N THR A 46 1.53 7.99 -22.38
CA THR A 46 1.43 6.55 -22.24
C THR A 46 0.29 6.13 -21.31
N THR A 47 -0.29 4.95 -21.56
CA THR A 47 -1.26 4.32 -20.66
C THR A 47 -0.61 3.29 -19.73
N ASP A 48 0.68 2.98 -19.91
CA ASP A 48 1.43 2.08 -19.02
C ASP A 48 1.73 2.80 -17.69
N LEU A 49 1.09 2.37 -16.61
CA LEU A 49 1.24 2.98 -15.29
C LEU A 49 2.68 2.87 -14.75
N LYS A 50 3.46 1.87 -15.15
CA LYS A 50 4.85 1.70 -14.72
C LYS A 50 5.74 2.87 -15.11
N GLU A 51 5.43 3.52 -16.22
CA GLU A 51 6.16 4.71 -16.67
C GLU A 51 5.97 5.94 -15.77
N TYR A 52 4.95 5.93 -14.91
CA TYR A 52 4.64 7.03 -14.00
C TYR A 52 5.26 6.85 -12.62
N GLU A 53 5.89 5.71 -12.32
CA GLU A 53 6.47 5.44 -11.02
C GLU A 53 7.45 6.51 -10.56
N PHE A 54 7.29 6.94 -9.35
CA PHE A 54 8.31 7.62 -8.53
C PHE A 54 8.03 7.38 -7.05
N LYS A 55 9.08 7.41 -6.24
CA LYS A 55 9.03 7.15 -4.80
C LYS A 55 9.24 8.44 -4.02
N VAL A 56 8.29 8.76 -3.13
CA VAL A 56 8.41 9.79 -2.08
C VAL A 56 8.28 9.12 -0.72
N PHE A 57 7.16 8.45 -0.46
CA PHE A 57 6.87 7.76 0.79
C PHE A 57 6.43 6.30 0.60
N SER A 58 5.92 5.91 -0.56
CA SER A 58 5.60 4.52 -0.84
C SER A 58 6.86 3.65 -0.89
N GLN A 59 6.70 2.32 -0.78
CA GLN A 59 7.83 1.40 -0.69
C GLN A 59 8.59 1.28 -2.03
N TRP A 60 7.90 1.28 -3.17
CA TRP A 60 8.48 0.94 -4.47
C TRP A 60 8.28 1.96 -5.58
N GLY A 61 7.40 2.94 -5.42
CA GLY A 61 7.14 3.94 -6.47
C GLY A 61 5.67 4.16 -6.75
N GLU A 62 4.80 3.61 -5.93
CA GLU A 62 3.35 3.73 -6.01
C GLU A 62 2.89 5.19 -5.95
N ASP A 63 3.63 6.08 -5.27
CA ASP A 63 3.31 7.51 -5.21
C ASP A 63 3.07 8.11 -6.61
N GLY A 64 3.91 7.73 -7.58
CA GLY A 64 3.81 8.20 -8.95
C GLY A 64 2.60 7.64 -9.69
N ILE A 65 2.33 6.35 -9.54
CA ILE A 65 1.16 5.69 -10.14
C ILE A 65 -0.13 6.27 -9.54
N ILE A 66 -0.21 6.37 -8.21
CA ILE A 66 -1.38 6.90 -7.52
C ILE A 66 -1.62 8.36 -7.93
N GLN A 67 -0.56 9.19 -8.02
CA GLN A 67 -0.68 10.56 -8.50
C GLN A 67 -1.23 10.59 -9.93
N ARG A 68 -0.77 9.70 -10.83
CA ARG A 68 -1.32 9.58 -12.18
C ARG A 68 -2.79 9.22 -12.17
N LEU A 69 -3.20 8.26 -11.33
CA LEU A 69 -4.60 7.84 -11.23
C LEU A 69 -5.50 8.97 -10.73
N VAL A 70 -5.10 9.71 -9.69
CA VAL A 70 -5.89 10.84 -9.20
C VAL A 70 -5.92 12.03 -10.16
N ASP A 71 -4.94 12.16 -11.05
CA ASP A 71 -4.94 13.16 -12.13
C ASP A 71 -5.86 12.75 -13.30
N CYS A 72 -6.18 11.46 -13.45
CA CYS A 72 -7.00 10.92 -14.55
C CYS A 72 -8.46 10.64 -14.16
N VAL A 73 -8.67 10.19 -12.92
CA VAL A 73 -9.97 9.77 -12.40
C VAL A 73 -10.69 10.97 -11.79
N ASP A 74 -12.00 11.11 -12.06
CA ASP A 74 -12.82 12.12 -11.38
C ASP A 74 -12.93 11.78 -9.90
N ILE A 75 -12.26 12.53 -9.04
CA ILE A 75 -12.26 12.36 -7.57
C ILE A 75 -13.13 13.44 -6.94
N LYS A 76 -14.28 13.03 -6.38
CA LYS A 76 -15.18 13.94 -5.66
C LYS A 76 -14.75 14.14 -4.20
N ASN A 77 -14.47 13.03 -3.51
CA ASN A 77 -14.09 13.02 -2.11
C ASN A 77 -12.59 12.72 -2.01
N ARG A 78 -11.80 13.70 -1.55
CA ARG A 78 -10.36 13.55 -1.34
C ARG A 78 -10.09 12.87 -0.01
N THR A 79 -10.58 11.64 0.11
CA THR A 79 -10.44 10.81 1.29
C THR A 79 -9.78 9.49 0.91
N PHE A 80 -8.96 8.96 1.80
CA PHE A 80 -8.40 7.62 1.65
C PHE A 80 -8.54 6.81 2.92
N ILE A 81 -8.59 5.49 2.74
CA ILE A 81 -8.42 4.53 3.82
C ILE A 81 -7.27 3.60 3.43
N GLU A 82 -6.37 3.32 4.36
CA GLU A 82 -5.23 2.43 4.14
C GLU A 82 -5.06 1.47 5.31
N PHE A 83 -4.85 0.18 5.00
CA PHE A 83 -4.64 -0.88 5.97
C PHE A 83 -3.18 -1.33 5.96
N GLY A 84 -2.67 -1.80 7.12
CA GLY A 84 -1.33 -2.34 7.24
C GLY A 84 -0.24 -1.27 7.13
N VAL A 85 -0.48 -0.10 7.70
CA VAL A 85 0.38 1.09 7.52
C VAL A 85 1.58 1.12 8.45
N GLU A 86 1.68 0.19 9.41
CA GLU A 86 2.70 0.23 10.44
C GLU A 86 2.81 1.61 11.12
N SER A 87 3.96 2.27 10.99
CA SER A 87 4.17 3.64 11.50
C SER A 87 3.86 4.73 10.47
N PHE A 88 3.29 4.37 9.32
CA PHE A 88 3.01 5.29 8.20
C PHE A 88 4.26 5.96 7.62
N PHE A 89 5.44 5.41 7.93
CA PHE A 89 6.71 5.90 7.39
C PHE A 89 6.83 5.54 5.91
N GLU A 90 6.52 4.28 5.57
CA GLU A 90 6.24 3.82 4.21
C GLU A 90 4.72 3.65 4.10
N SER A 91 4.11 4.24 3.06
CA SER A 91 2.66 4.23 2.86
C SER A 91 2.32 4.65 1.43
N ASN A 92 1.32 4.01 0.87
CA ASN A 92 0.79 4.33 -0.45
C ASN A 92 0.05 5.68 -0.48
N CYS A 93 -0.53 6.10 0.65
CA CYS A 93 -1.37 7.29 0.70
C CYS A 93 -0.72 8.52 1.34
N ARG A 94 0.45 8.38 1.98
CA ARG A 94 1.10 9.48 2.69
C ARG A 94 1.42 10.66 1.76
N TYR A 95 1.85 10.38 0.52
CA TYR A 95 2.10 11.44 -0.46
C TYR A 95 0.83 12.19 -0.84
N LEU A 96 -0.29 11.50 -1.04
CA LEU A 96 -1.59 12.13 -1.27
C LEU A 96 -1.99 13.06 -0.11
N MET A 97 -1.81 12.62 1.12
CA MET A 97 -2.11 13.44 2.29
C MET A 97 -1.25 14.70 2.31
N MET A 98 0.07 14.54 2.22
CA MET A 98 1.01 15.66 2.44
C MET A 98 1.09 16.61 1.24
N ASN A 99 0.97 16.10 0.01
CA ASN A 99 1.07 16.91 -1.20
C ASN A 99 -0.27 17.45 -1.68
N ASN A 100 -1.34 16.65 -1.62
CA ASN A 100 -2.65 16.95 -2.19
C ASN A 100 -3.70 17.31 -1.11
N ASN A 101 -3.31 17.30 0.16
CA ASN A 101 -4.16 17.59 1.33
C ASN A 101 -5.43 16.70 1.41
N TRP A 102 -5.23 15.40 1.20
CA TRP A 102 -6.30 14.42 1.39
C TRP A 102 -6.48 14.08 2.87
N ALA A 103 -7.73 13.84 3.27
CA ALA A 103 -8.04 13.31 4.59
C ALA A 103 -7.85 11.80 4.62
N GLY A 104 -7.22 11.29 5.67
CA GLY A 104 -6.86 9.89 5.81
C GLY A 104 -7.44 9.21 7.04
N PHE A 105 -7.76 7.92 6.88
CA PHE A 105 -8.07 7.01 7.97
C PHE A 105 -7.24 5.75 7.79
N VAL A 106 -6.43 5.40 8.79
CA VAL A 106 -5.50 4.27 8.70
C VAL A 106 -5.76 3.26 9.82
N ILE A 107 -5.64 1.98 9.49
CA ILE A 107 -5.86 0.88 10.43
C ILE A 107 -4.64 -0.04 10.41
N ASP A 108 -4.11 -0.37 11.59
CA ASP A 108 -3.01 -1.31 11.75
C ASP A 108 -3.19 -2.16 13.01
N GLY A 109 -2.74 -3.42 12.91
CA GLY A 109 -2.80 -4.38 14.01
C GLY A 109 -1.81 -4.13 15.15
N ALA A 110 -0.82 -3.24 14.96
CA ALA A 110 0.26 -2.96 15.91
C ALA A 110 0.08 -1.58 16.59
N PRO A 111 -0.53 -1.51 17.78
CA PRO A 111 -0.81 -0.24 18.45
C PRO A 111 0.44 0.62 18.68
N GLU A 112 1.58 0.00 19.01
CA GLU A 112 2.84 0.70 19.27
C GLU A 112 3.40 1.40 18.03
N LYS A 113 3.10 0.89 16.83
CA LYS A 113 3.48 1.53 15.57
C LYS A 113 2.61 2.76 15.31
N LEU A 114 1.32 2.67 15.58
CA LEU A 114 0.40 3.81 15.48
C LEU A 114 0.68 4.89 16.54
N ASP A 115 1.15 4.53 17.71
CA ASP A 115 1.58 5.52 18.71
C ASP A 115 2.80 6.32 18.21
N ARG A 116 3.73 5.69 17.49
CA ARG A 116 4.83 6.39 16.80
C ARG A 116 4.32 7.32 15.71
N LEU A 117 3.33 6.88 14.93
CA LEU A 117 2.68 7.72 13.94
C LEU A 117 2.09 8.97 14.58
N LYS A 118 1.33 8.83 15.68
CA LYS A 118 0.70 9.95 16.40
C LYS A 118 1.73 10.92 16.98
N GLN A 119 2.95 10.47 17.24
CA GLN A 119 4.07 11.30 17.73
C GLN A 119 4.90 11.92 16.59
N SER A 120 4.63 11.59 15.33
CA SER A 120 5.40 12.12 14.20
C SER A 120 5.22 13.63 14.03
N HIS A 121 6.25 14.28 13.49
CA HIS A 121 6.30 15.73 13.29
C HIS A 121 5.20 16.26 12.34
N PHE A 122 4.56 15.39 11.56
CA PHE A 122 3.54 15.77 10.58
C PHE A 122 2.10 15.45 11.04
N TYR A 123 1.88 14.55 12.00
CA TYR A 123 0.54 14.06 12.37
C TYR A 123 -0.45 15.19 12.68
N TRP A 124 0.00 16.21 13.41
CA TRP A 124 -0.84 17.35 13.79
C TRP A 124 -1.12 18.32 12.62
N LYS A 125 -0.41 18.19 11.49
CA LYS A 125 -0.51 19.11 10.35
C LYS A 125 -1.63 18.71 9.37
N TYR A 126 -2.06 17.46 9.39
CA TYR A 126 -2.97 16.89 8.41
C TYR A 126 -4.17 16.22 9.06
N GLN A 127 -5.26 16.08 8.31
CA GLN A 127 -6.42 15.33 8.75
C GLN A 127 -6.13 13.83 8.59
N LEU A 128 -5.58 13.22 9.63
CA LEU A 128 -5.25 11.80 9.68
C LEU A 128 -5.75 11.20 10.99
N GLU A 129 -6.55 10.16 10.90
CA GLU A 129 -6.97 9.37 12.04
C GLU A 129 -6.35 7.97 11.95
N ALA A 130 -5.79 7.49 13.07
CA ALA A 130 -5.13 6.20 13.16
C ALA A 130 -5.83 5.32 14.21
N LEU A 131 -6.41 4.21 13.75
CA LEU A 131 -7.16 3.25 14.55
C LEU A 131 -6.36 1.96 14.74
N PRO A 132 -6.01 1.57 15.98
CA PRO A 132 -5.47 0.24 16.24
C PRO A 132 -6.58 -0.82 16.09
N GLY A 133 -6.29 -1.87 15.32
CA GLY A 133 -7.24 -2.96 15.14
C GLY A 133 -6.71 -4.06 14.22
N PHE A 134 -6.83 -5.30 14.67
CA PHE A 134 -6.56 -6.45 13.82
C PHE A 134 -7.76 -6.65 12.87
N ILE A 135 -7.49 -6.62 11.57
CA ILE A 135 -8.53 -6.60 10.53
C ILE A 135 -8.91 -8.03 10.17
N THR A 136 -10.21 -8.31 10.19
CA THR A 136 -10.79 -9.58 9.75
C THR A 136 -12.01 -9.32 8.86
N ARG A 137 -12.48 -10.31 8.13
CA ARG A 137 -13.70 -10.17 7.32
C ARG A 137 -14.95 -9.91 8.19
N GLU A 138 -14.94 -10.33 9.46
CA GLU A 138 -16.07 -10.16 10.38
C GLU A 138 -16.16 -8.73 10.91
N ASN A 139 -15.05 -8.03 11.06
CA ASN A 139 -15.02 -6.71 11.71
C ASN A 139 -14.79 -5.55 10.75
N ILE A 140 -14.41 -5.79 9.49
CA ILE A 140 -13.98 -4.73 8.56
C ILE A 140 -15.02 -3.64 8.39
N ASN A 141 -16.30 -3.97 8.23
CA ASN A 141 -17.35 -2.96 8.05
C ASN A 141 -17.53 -2.07 9.28
N ALA A 142 -17.42 -2.64 10.48
CA ALA A 142 -17.47 -1.89 11.73
C ALA A 142 -16.23 -0.98 11.92
N LEU A 143 -15.06 -1.41 11.44
CA LEU A 143 -13.84 -0.62 11.46
C LEU A 143 -13.93 0.54 10.46
N LEU A 144 -14.37 0.29 9.24
CA LEU A 144 -14.55 1.31 8.22
C LEU A 144 -15.54 2.40 8.64
N ALA A 145 -16.65 2.02 9.27
CA ALA A 145 -17.66 2.95 9.76
C ALA A 145 -17.11 3.99 10.76
N LYS A 146 -16.02 3.65 11.48
CA LYS A 146 -15.37 4.58 12.42
C LYS A 146 -14.66 5.74 11.72
N SER A 147 -14.35 5.64 10.44
CA SER A 147 -13.76 6.75 9.67
C SER A 147 -14.70 7.95 9.56
N GLY A 148 -16.00 7.73 9.63
CA GLY A 148 -17.01 8.76 9.36
C GLY A 148 -16.99 9.28 7.90
N PHE A 149 -16.21 8.65 7.00
CA PHE A 149 -16.14 9.06 5.61
C PHE A 149 -17.37 8.59 4.82
N GLU A 150 -17.70 9.35 3.78
CA GLU A 150 -18.70 8.92 2.80
C GLU A 150 -18.24 7.64 2.07
N HIS A 151 -19.20 6.82 1.68
CA HIS A 151 -18.91 5.53 1.03
C HIS A 151 -18.24 5.66 -0.35
N ASP A 152 -18.38 6.79 -1.03
CA ASP A 152 -17.69 7.12 -2.29
C ASP A 152 -16.29 7.67 -1.99
N LEU A 153 -15.39 6.81 -1.48
CA LEU A 153 -14.00 7.18 -1.17
C LEU A 153 -13.20 7.53 -2.41
N GLY A 154 -12.21 8.41 -2.27
CA GLY A 154 -11.21 8.63 -3.30
C GLY A 154 -10.33 7.41 -3.54
N LEU A 155 -9.80 6.81 -2.47
CA LEU A 155 -8.89 5.66 -2.55
C LEU A 155 -9.01 4.74 -1.34
N LEU A 156 -8.91 3.42 -1.60
CA LEU A 156 -8.71 2.38 -0.58
C LEU A 156 -7.44 1.60 -0.93
N SER A 157 -6.50 1.51 0.02
CA SER A 157 -5.31 0.67 -0.06
C SER A 157 -5.42 -0.48 0.93
N VAL A 158 -5.28 -1.72 0.44
CA VAL A 158 -5.38 -2.95 1.23
C VAL A 158 -4.06 -3.72 1.13
N ASP A 159 -3.38 -3.81 2.25
CA ASP A 159 -2.12 -4.53 2.43
C ASP A 159 -2.03 -4.93 3.89
N ILE A 160 -2.43 -6.16 4.21
CA ILE A 160 -2.42 -6.70 5.58
C ILE A 160 -1.61 -8.00 5.70
N ASP A 161 -0.83 -8.32 4.66
CA ASP A 161 0.07 -9.48 4.65
C ASP A 161 -0.65 -10.82 4.94
N GLY A 162 -1.93 -10.94 4.55
CA GLY A 162 -2.64 -12.12 5.00
C GLY A 162 -3.90 -12.47 4.22
N VAL A 163 -5.03 -12.08 4.76
CA VAL A 163 -6.36 -12.46 4.28
C VAL A 163 -7.04 -11.35 3.48
N ASP A 164 -6.27 -10.55 2.77
CA ASP A 164 -6.67 -9.37 2.00
C ASP A 164 -7.86 -9.63 1.08
N TYR A 165 -7.86 -10.77 0.40
CA TYR A 165 -8.96 -11.20 -0.47
C TYR A 165 -10.30 -11.20 0.28
N PHE A 166 -10.34 -11.84 1.45
CA PHE A 166 -11.58 -12.00 2.22
C PHE A 166 -12.01 -10.71 2.90
N VAL A 167 -11.07 -9.88 3.29
CA VAL A 167 -11.35 -8.55 3.84
C VAL A 167 -11.98 -7.67 2.76
N LEU A 168 -11.38 -7.61 1.56
CA LEU A 168 -11.94 -6.88 0.44
C LEU A 168 -13.33 -7.42 0.02
N GLU A 169 -13.50 -8.75 0.00
CA GLU A 169 -14.78 -9.39 -0.32
C GLU A 169 -15.88 -9.00 0.67
N ALA A 170 -15.56 -8.88 1.95
CA ALA A 170 -16.50 -8.56 3.02
C ALA A 170 -16.90 -7.08 3.10
N ILE A 171 -16.18 -6.16 2.47
CA ILE A 171 -16.55 -4.75 2.45
C ILE A 171 -17.90 -4.58 1.75
N ALA A 172 -18.92 -4.07 2.45
CA ALA A 172 -20.28 -3.97 1.92
C ALA A 172 -20.54 -2.65 1.17
N ASP A 173 -20.46 -1.54 1.89
CA ASP A 173 -21.03 -0.27 1.43
C ASP A 173 -20.00 0.67 0.76
N TYR A 174 -18.75 0.56 1.14
CA TYR A 174 -17.70 1.44 0.61
C TYR A 174 -17.40 1.14 -0.87
N ARG A 175 -17.41 2.17 -1.69
CA ARG A 175 -17.22 2.14 -3.15
C ARG A 175 -16.08 3.09 -3.55
N PRO A 176 -14.82 2.81 -3.18
CA PRO A 176 -13.69 3.67 -3.53
C PRO A 176 -13.57 3.84 -5.05
N ARG A 177 -13.09 4.98 -5.49
CA ARG A 177 -12.87 5.27 -6.91
C ARG A 177 -11.62 4.57 -7.43
N ILE A 178 -10.62 4.43 -6.56
CA ILE A 178 -9.35 3.74 -6.82
C ILE A 178 -9.14 2.70 -5.73
N LEU A 179 -8.72 1.48 -6.13
CA LEU A 179 -8.23 0.44 -5.22
C LEU A 179 -6.74 0.22 -5.49
N VAL A 180 -5.96 0.12 -4.42
CA VAL A 180 -4.58 -0.37 -4.42
C VAL A 180 -4.56 -1.64 -3.59
N LEU A 181 -4.16 -2.77 -4.19
CA LEU A 181 -4.22 -4.08 -3.55
C LEU A 181 -2.86 -4.76 -3.64
N GLU A 182 -2.34 -5.23 -2.51
CA GLU A 182 -1.17 -6.10 -2.52
C GLU A 182 -1.53 -7.47 -3.12
N TYR A 183 -0.69 -7.97 -4.02
CA TYR A 183 -0.82 -9.32 -4.57
C TYR A 183 0.46 -10.14 -4.36
N ASN A 184 0.29 -11.43 -4.10
CA ASN A 184 1.42 -12.34 -3.98
C ASN A 184 1.86 -12.86 -5.36
N ALA A 185 2.91 -12.25 -5.92
CA ALA A 185 3.45 -12.65 -7.21
C ALA A 185 4.05 -14.09 -7.21
N VAL A 186 4.29 -14.69 -6.05
CA VAL A 186 4.79 -16.09 -5.96
C VAL A 186 3.76 -17.08 -6.50
N PHE A 187 2.47 -16.75 -6.42
CA PHE A 187 1.38 -17.59 -6.95
C PHE A 187 1.29 -17.60 -8.50
N GLY A 188 2.10 -16.77 -9.16
CA GLY A 188 2.21 -16.73 -10.62
C GLY A 188 1.10 -15.94 -11.33
N PRO A 189 1.18 -15.85 -12.67
CA PRO A 189 0.32 -14.98 -13.46
C PRO A 189 -1.10 -15.53 -13.71
N THR A 190 -1.31 -16.85 -13.67
CA THR A 190 -2.53 -17.49 -14.21
C THR A 190 -3.47 -18.06 -13.15
N ARG A 191 -2.94 -18.44 -11.99
CA ARG A 191 -3.76 -19.06 -10.93
C ARG A 191 -4.67 -18.01 -10.27
N LYS A 192 -5.90 -18.41 -9.92
CA LYS A 192 -6.87 -17.57 -9.20
C LYS A 192 -7.03 -18.12 -7.78
N ILE A 193 -6.01 -17.93 -6.97
CA ILE A 193 -5.87 -18.53 -5.64
C ILE A 193 -5.56 -17.50 -4.56
N THR A 194 -5.99 -17.80 -3.35
CA THR A 194 -5.64 -17.10 -2.12
C THR A 194 -5.30 -18.10 -1.02
N VAL A 195 -4.58 -17.66 0.01
CA VAL A 195 -4.47 -18.48 1.24
C VAL A 195 -5.87 -18.75 1.80
N PRO A 196 -6.14 -19.91 2.44
CA PRO A 196 -7.42 -20.14 3.09
C PRO A 196 -7.68 -19.12 4.19
N TYR A 197 -8.95 -18.74 4.39
CA TYR A 197 -9.32 -17.79 5.41
C TYR A 197 -9.00 -18.32 6.83
N ASP A 198 -8.33 -17.48 7.60
CA ASP A 198 -8.13 -17.64 9.02
C ASP A 198 -8.15 -16.27 9.68
N ALA A 199 -9.10 -16.02 10.59
CA ALA A 199 -9.22 -14.75 11.30
C ALA A 199 -7.99 -14.38 12.14
N ALA A 200 -7.14 -15.37 12.48
CA ALA A 200 -5.88 -15.20 13.19
C ALA A 200 -4.66 -15.33 12.25
N PHE A 201 -4.83 -15.11 10.96
CA PHE A 201 -3.73 -15.22 10.01
C PHE A 201 -2.62 -14.22 10.33
N TYR A 202 -1.42 -14.73 10.50
CA TYR A 202 -0.22 -13.91 10.66
C TYR A 202 0.89 -14.51 9.80
N ARG A 203 1.35 -13.76 8.79
CA ARG A 203 2.27 -14.18 7.72
C ARG A 203 3.45 -15.00 8.22
N THR A 204 4.17 -14.48 9.23
CA THR A 204 5.38 -15.12 9.75
C THR A 204 5.11 -16.40 10.56
N SER A 205 3.90 -16.60 11.08
CA SER A 205 3.51 -17.81 11.82
C SER A 205 2.97 -18.91 10.91
N LYS A 206 2.44 -18.56 9.73
CA LYS A 206 1.87 -19.54 8.80
C LYS A 206 2.93 -20.32 8.03
N HIS A 207 4.01 -19.66 7.65
CA HIS A 207 5.15 -20.34 7.03
C HIS A 207 6.45 -19.56 7.30
N HIS A 208 7.51 -20.27 7.68
CA HIS A 208 8.81 -19.67 8.06
C HIS A 208 9.41 -18.78 6.98
N SER A 209 9.08 -19.02 5.70
CA SER A 209 9.67 -18.29 4.57
C SER A 209 9.12 -16.89 4.34
N ASN A 210 8.02 -16.51 4.97
CA ASN A 210 7.28 -15.27 4.68
C ASN A 210 6.73 -15.17 3.23
N LEU A 211 6.71 -16.28 2.46
CA LEU A 211 6.27 -16.28 1.07
C LEU A 211 4.82 -16.75 0.89
N TYR A 212 4.19 -17.23 1.96
CA TYR A 212 2.84 -17.77 1.96
C TYR A 212 1.87 -16.80 2.63
N PHE A 213 1.21 -15.95 1.83
CA PHE A 213 0.25 -14.93 2.27
C PHE A 213 -0.61 -14.45 1.09
N GLY A 214 -1.69 -13.73 1.39
CA GLY A 214 -2.45 -12.94 0.43
C GLY A 214 -3.07 -13.74 -0.70
N ALA A 215 -3.24 -13.12 -1.84
CA ALA A 215 -3.89 -13.66 -3.02
C ALA A 215 -3.08 -13.41 -4.29
N SER A 216 -3.30 -14.23 -5.30
CA SER A 216 -2.76 -14.01 -6.65
C SER A 216 -3.41 -12.79 -7.31
N LEU A 217 -2.70 -12.18 -8.29
CA LEU A 217 -3.26 -11.11 -9.09
C LEU A 217 -4.56 -11.53 -9.79
N GLY A 218 -4.64 -12.78 -10.28
CA GLY A 218 -5.83 -13.33 -10.91
C GLY A 218 -7.03 -13.41 -9.97
N ALA A 219 -6.83 -13.81 -8.70
CA ALA A 219 -7.89 -13.85 -7.70
C ALA A 219 -8.41 -12.46 -7.36
N LEU A 220 -7.51 -11.50 -7.11
CA LEU A 220 -7.89 -10.12 -6.82
C LEU A 220 -8.60 -9.46 -8.00
N THR A 221 -8.14 -9.71 -9.24
CA THR A 221 -8.78 -9.17 -10.44
C THR A 221 -10.20 -9.73 -10.64
N LEU A 222 -10.40 -11.02 -10.38
CA LEU A 222 -11.72 -11.64 -10.43
C LEU A 222 -12.67 -11.02 -9.39
N LEU A 223 -12.20 -10.85 -8.16
CA LEU A 223 -12.98 -10.21 -7.09
C LEU A 223 -13.29 -8.75 -7.43
N ALA A 224 -12.29 -7.98 -7.85
CA ALA A 224 -12.44 -6.58 -8.25
C ALA A 224 -13.47 -6.43 -9.39
N ALA A 225 -13.41 -7.29 -10.41
CA ALA A 225 -14.36 -7.30 -11.52
C ALA A 225 -15.80 -7.56 -11.04
N ARG A 226 -16.02 -8.53 -10.15
CA ARG A 226 -17.34 -8.80 -9.53
C ARG A 226 -17.89 -7.58 -8.76
N ARG A 227 -17.00 -6.73 -8.26
CA ARG A 227 -17.33 -5.50 -7.53
C ARG A 227 -17.42 -4.26 -8.42
N GLY A 228 -17.25 -4.40 -9.74
CA GLY A 228 -17.34 -3.32 -10.71
C GLY A 228 -16.06 -2.48 -10.87
N TYR A 229 -14.89 -3.11 -10.76
CA TYR A 229 -13.59 -2.48 -10.97
C TYR A 229 -12.83 -3.15 -12.11
N SER A 230 -12.02 -2.35 -12.80
CA SER A 230 -11.08 -2.80 -13.84
C SER A 230 -9.64 -2.68 -13.36
N LEU A 231 -8.84 -3.71 -13.62
CA LEU A 231 -7.38 -3.65 -13.43
C LEU A 231 -6.78 -2.72 -14.48
N VAL A 232 -6.01 -1.72 -14.03
CA VAL A 232 -5.36 -0.74 -14.91
C VAL A 232 -3.83 -0.80 -14.87
N GLY A 233 -3.25 -1.62 -14.02
CA GLY A 233 -1.80 -1.85 -13.99
C GLY A 233 -1.30 -2.46 -12.70
N THR A 234 0.00 -2.77 -12.69
CA THR A 234 0.77 -3.18 -11.51
C THR A 234 2.06 -2.36 -11.45
N ASN A 235 2.71 -2.31 -10.28
CA ASN A 235 4.02 -1.68 -10.16
C ASN A 235 5.16 -2.58 -10.69
N THR A 236 6.34 -1.97 -10.94
CA THR A 236 7.53 -2.70 -11.42
C THR A 236 8.11 -3.64 -10.36
N ALA A 237 7.85 -3.38 -9.08
CA ALA A 237 8.28 -4.24 -7.98
C ALA A 237 7.50 -5.57 -7.94
N GLY A 238 6.30 -5.64 -8.53
CA GLY A 238 5.50 -6.85 -8.57
C GLY A 238 4.87 -7.20 -7.22
N CYS A 239 4.32 -6.18 -6.53
CA CYS A 239 3.62 -6.36 -5.26
C CYS A 239 2.25 -5.66 -5.23
N ASN A 240 2.08 -4.53 -5.91
CA ASN A 240 0.83 -3.77 -5.89
C ASN A 240 0.12 -3.74 -7.25
N ALA A 241 -1.20 -3.92 -7.22
CA ALA A 241 -2.11 -3.83 -8.34
C ALA A 241 -3.09 -2.67 -8.16
N PHE A 242 -3.38 -1.97 -9.25
CA PHE A 242 -4.18 -0.76 -9.26
C PHE A 242 -5.47 -1.00 -10.05
N TYR A 243 -6.59 -0.68 -9.42
CA TYR A 243 -7.91 -0.84 -10.02
C TYR A 243 -8.68 0.48 -9.98
N VAL A 244 -9.46 0.71 -11.01
CA VAL A 244 -10.34 1.87 -11.11
C VAL A 244 -11.78 1.39 -11.28
N ARG A 245 -12.73 2.04 -10.60
CA ARG A 245 -14.14 1.74 -10.72
C ARG A 245 -14.60 1.94 -12.18
N ASN A 246 -15.37 1.00 -12.69
CA ASN A 246 -15.69 0.89 -14.14
C ASN A 246 -16.32 2.14 -14.74
N ASP A 247 -17.16 2.84 -13.97
CA ASP A 247 -17.81 4.10 -14.39
C ASP A 247 -16.84 5.29 -14.53
N LEU A 248 -15.58 5.12 -14.08
CA LEU A 248 -14.54 6.17 -14.06
C LEU A 248 -13.37 5.85 -15.00
N VAL A 249 -13.37 4.67 -15.61
CA VAL A 249 -12.37 4.30 -16.61
C VAL A 249 -12.54 5.18 -17.86
N ASN A 250 -11.44 5.72 -18.37
CA ASN A 250 -11.44 6.63 -19.53
C ASN A 250 -10.27 6.32 -20.47
N ASP A 251 -10.12 7.08 -21.53
CA ASP A 251 -9.12 6.91 -22.60
C ASP A 251 -7.65 7.07 -22.13
N LYS A 252 -7.42 7.63 -20.96
CA LYS A 252 -6.08 7.77 -20.36
C LYS A 252 -5.62 6.52 -19.61
N LEU A 253 -6.49 5.51 -19.46
CA LEU A 253 -6.25 4.30 -18.69
C LEU A 253 -6.50 3.08 -19.57
N GLN A 254 -5.59 2.12 -19.52
CA GLN A 254 -5.74 0.84 -20.21
C GLN A 254 -6.27 -0.22 -19.24
N VAL A 255 -7.37 -0.87 -19.61
CA VAL A 255 -7.86 -2.05 -18.88
C VAL A 255 -7.05 -3.27 -19.31
N LEU A 256 -6.55 -4.01 -18.35
CA LEU A 256 -5.65 -5.14 -18.56
C LEU A 256 -6.25 -6.44 -17.99
N ALA A 257 -5.96 -7.56 -18.64
CA ALA A 257 -6.11 -8.88 -18.03
C ALA A 257 -4.99 -9.11 -16.99
N ALA A 258 -5.26 -9.93 -15.98
CA ALA A 258 -4.29 -10.20 -14.91
C ALA A 258 -2.96 -10.75 -15.46
N GLU A 259 -3.02 -11.67 -16.42
CA GLU A 259 -1.85 -12.27 -17.04
C GLU A 259 -0.98 -11.24 -17.78
N ALA A 260 -1.62 -10.27 -18.44
CA ALA A 260 -0.92 -9.20 -19.18
C ALA A 260 -0.30 -8.15 -18.24
N ALA A 261 -0.97 -7.87 -17.11
CA ALA A 261 -0.50 -6.92 -16.11
C ALA A 261 0.54 -7.50 -15.15
N TYR A 262 0.61 -8.83 -15.03
CA TYR A 262 1.44 -9.50 -14.04
C TYR A 262 2.91 -9.06 -14.12
N THR A 263 3.46 -8.76 -12.94
CA THR A 263 4.88 -8.49 -12.75
C THR A 263 5.41 -9.41 -11.65
N ALA A 264 6.50 -10.10 -11.92
CA ALA A 264 7.15 -10.93 -10.91
C ALA A 264 7.78 -10.05 -9.83
N SER A 265 7.59 -10.41 -8.56
CA SER A 265 8.15 -9.63 -7.46
C SER A 265 9.67 -9.60 -7.48
N THR A 266 10.23 -8.39 -7.36
CA THR A 266 11.67 -8.13 -7.22
C THR A 266 12.15 -8.23 -5.77
N ALA A 267 11.27 -8.19 -4.79
CA ALA A 267 11.60 -8.32 -3.36
C ALA A 267 12.31 -9.65 -3.07
N ARG A 268 13.25 -9.64 -2.15
CA ARG A 268 14.05 -10.81 -1.72
C ARG A 268 13.81 -11.10 -0.23
N GLU A 269 12.57 -11.08 0.18
CA GLU A 269 12.09 -11.21 1.55
C GLU A 269 12.09 -12.64 2.10
N GLY A 270 12.28 -13.65 1.23
CA GLY A 270 12.24 -15.05 1.63
C GLY A 270 13.24 -15.38 2.74
N ARG A 271 12.80 -16.15 3.73
CA ARG A 271 13.61 -16.56 4.90
C ARG A 271 13.74 -18.07 4.99
N ASP A 272 14.85 -18.52 5.60
CA ASP A 272 15.06 -19.91 5.99
C ASP A 272 14.39 -20.19 7.38
N ARG A 273 14.53 -21.41 7.86
CA ARG A 273 13.95 -21.83 9.16
C ARG A 273 14.59 -21.13 10.36
N GLU A 274 15.78 -20.59 10.21
CA GLU A 274 16.52 -19.80 11.20
C GLU A 274 16.20 -18.30 11.09
N GLY A 275 15.28 -17.91 10.18
CA GLY A 275 14.86 -16.54 9.99
C GLY A 275 15.81 -15.67 9.15
N ARG A 276 16.87 -16.24 8.56
CA ARG A 276 17.86 -15.51 7.74
C ARG A 276 17.32 -15.32 6.32
N LEU A 277 17.65 -14.18 5.70
CA LEU A 277 17.31 -13.90 4.30
C LEU A 277 17.96 -14.93 3.36
N THR A 278 17.15 -15.54 2.49
CA THR A 278 17.62 -16.54 1.50
C THR A 278 18.00 -15.90 0.17
N MET A 279 17.58 -14.69 -0.10
CA MET A 279 17.77 -13.95 -1.37
C MET A 279 17.27 -14.69 -2.62
N ILE A 280 16.42 -15.72 -2.46
CA ILE A 280 15.86 -16.50 -3.57
C ILE A 280 14.88 -15.65 -4.39
N GLY A 281 14.79 -15.97 -5.70
CA GLY A 281 13.87 -15.31 -6.63
C GLY A 281 13.25 -16.30 -7.62
N GLY A 282 12.27 -15.81 -8.39
CA GLY A 282 11.62 -16.59 -9.44
C GLY A 282 10.95 -17.86 -8.93
N LYS A 283 11.03 -18.94 -9.69
CA LYS A 283 10.36 -20.23 -9.40
C LYS A 283 10.78 -20.85 -8.06
N LYS A 284 12.02 -20.64 -7.60
CA LYS A 284 12.49 -21.16 -6.31
C LYS A 284 11.66 -20.66 -5.13
N ARG A 285 11.02 -19.50 -5.23
CA ARG A 285 10.12 -18.98 -4.17
C ARG A 285 8.87 -19.85 -4.03
N LEU A 286 8.29 -20.31 -5.15
CA LEU A 286 7.14 -21.19 -5.14
C LEU A 286 7.50 -22.59 -4.60
N GLU A 287 8.67 -23.11 -4.96
CA GLU A 287 9.17 -24.41 -4.47
C GLU A 287 9.24 -24.47 -2.93
N VAL A 288 9.60 -23.34 -2.29
CA VAL A 288 9.69 -23.26 -0.81
C VAL A 288 8.33 -23.42 -0.12
N ILE A 289 7.24 -22.99 -0.77
CA ILE A 289 5.88 -23.07 -0.23
C ILE A 289 5.04 -24.17 -0.90
N GLN A 290 5.69 -25.04 -1.68
CA GLN A 290 5.02 -26.16 -2.34
C GLN A 290 4.32 -27.06 -1.31
N GLY A 291 3.10 -27.49 -1.62
CA GLY A 291 2.28 -28.30 -0.73
C GLY A 291 1.43 -27.51 0.27
N MET A 292 1.63 -26.19 0.38
CA MET A 292 0.77 -25.36 1.23
C MET A 292 -0.65 -25.28 0.64
N PRO A 293 -1.71 -25.30 1.49
CA PRO A 293 -3.08 -25.24 1.02
C PRO A 293 -3.42 -23.85 0.46
N VAL A 294 -4.16 -23.80 -0.62
CA VAL A 294 -4.74 -22.56 -1.18
C VAL A 294 -6.19 -22.77 -1.56
N LEU A 295 -6.98 -21.71 -1.52
CA LEU A 295 -8.34 -21.70 -2.02
C LEU A 295 -8.35 -21.22 -3.47
N ASN A 296 -8.87 -22.02 -4.38
CA ASN A 296 -9.22 -21.58 -5.71
C ASN A 296 -10.52 -20.77 -5.64
N VAL A 297 -10.46 -19.47 -5.94
CA VAL A 297 -11.61 -18.57 -5.77
C VAL A 297 -12.64 -18.64 -6.90
N GLU A 298 -12.35 -19.42 -7.94
CA GLU A 298 -13.26 -19.67 -9.06
C GLU A 298 -14.10 -20.91 -8.82
N SER A 299 -13.48 -22.02 -8.36
CA SER A 299 -14.18 -23.26 -8.05
C SER A 299 -14.70 -23.33 -6.59
N GLY A 300 -14.08 -22.59 -5.67
CA GLY A 300 -14.36 -22.66 -4.24
C GLY A 300 -13.66 -23.85 -3.55
N GLU A 301 -12.78 -24.55 -4.24
CA GLU A 301 -12.11 -25.76 -3.73
C GLU A 301 -10.75 -25.44 -3.11
N LEU A 302 -10.38 -26.23 -2.08
CA LEU A 302 -9.03 -26.22 -1.54
C LEU A 302 -8.11 -27.04 -2.44
N GLU A 303 -6.98 -26.44 -2.80
CA GLU A 303 -5.92 -27.07 -3.60
C GLU A 303 -4.60 -27.05 -2.83
N SER A 304 -3.62 -27.80 -3.33
CA SER A 304 -2.22 -27.72 -2.89
C SER A 304 -1.40 -26.90 -3.91
N LEU A 305 -0.48 -26.07 -3.42
CA LEU A 305 0.49 -25.34 -4.26
C LEU A 305 1.44 -26.30 -4.98
#